data_1d3d98c79f45e29f298fa7b067b9bcde
#
_entry.id   1d3d98c79f45e29f298fa7b067b9bcde
#
_cell.length_a   1.000
_cell.length_b   1.000
_cell.length_c   1.000
_cell.angle_alpha   90.00
_cell.angle_beta   90.00
_cell.angle_gamma   90.00
#
_symmetry.space_group_name_H-M   'P 1'
#
loop_
_entity.id
_entity.type
_entity.pdbx_description
1 polymer ?
#
loop_
_entity_poly.entity_id
_entity_poly.type
_entity_poly.pdbx_seq_one_letter_code
_entity_poly.pdbx_strand_id
1 'polypeptide(L)'
;VKDAMTKLQDGASVFDVYRTKSDILQTCISRNIDAFVDWENGGAHFDSDEFKALLEFANQFPDTYDWENATAEENDSAQNRINSGKQLMTDMYVSSFEDMLYQLTGYNGGVKFVGYPSEDGTSNHAFQFDGAIAISSTCADKTAAWNFMKQFLTEDYQSGSNVWNFPINQRAFDQKMKDAMTEEYQTDENGNVMKDENGNPIRIPKMTYYT
;
A
#
# COMPACT_ATOMS: atom_id res chain seq x y z
N VAL A 1 12.75 -13.84 -1.32
CA VAL A 1 12.60 -13.40 -2.71
C VAL A 1 13.48 -14.27 -3.62
N LYS A 2 14.81 -14.31 -3.43
CA LYS A 2 15.73 -15.14 -4.27
C LYS A 2 15.28 -16.58 -4.41
N ASP A 3 14.91 -17.26 -3.32
CA ASP A 3 14.39 -18.63 -3.35
C ASP A 3 13.05 -18.74 -4.11
N ALA A 4 12.16 -17.76 -3.99
CA ALA A 4 10.92 -17.70 -4.75
C ALA A 4 11.18 -17.54 -6.26
N MET A 5 12.18 -16.72 -6.65
CA MET A 5 12.56 -16.56 -8.07
C MET A 5 12.99 -17.86 -8.72
N THR A 6 13.63 -18.77 -7.98
CA THR A 6 14.05 -20.07 -8.52
C THR A 6 12.90 -21.06 -8.70
N LYS A 7 11.71 -20.78 -8.17
CA LYS A 7 10.53 -21.65 -8.17
C LYS A 7 9.39 -21.13 -9.02
N LEU A 8 9.61 -20.01 -9.70
CA LEU A 8 8.60 -19.44 -10.60
C LEU A 8 8.35 -20.38 -11.79
N GLN A 9 7.10 -20.39 -12.25
CA GLN A 9 6.75 -21.02 -13.52
C GLN A 9 7.32 -20.23 -14.70
N ASP A 10 7.49 -20.88 -15.82
CA ASP A 10 7.96 -20.23 -17.04
C ASP A 10 7.04 -19.05 -17.43
N GLY A 11 7.65 -17.91 -17.68
CA GLY A 11 6.95 -16.67 -18.01
C GLY A 11 6.33 -15.92 -16.83
N ALA A 12 6.50 -16.41 -15.59
CA ALA A 12 6.05 -15.70 -14.40
C ALA A 12 7.13 -14.78 -13.82
N SER A 13 6.72 -13.66 -13.23
CA SER A 13 7.58 -12.69 -12.55
C SER A 13 7.38 -12.73 -11.04
N VAL A 14 8.42 -12.35 -10.28
CA VAL A 14 8.28 -12.22 -8.81
C VAL A 14 7.58 -10.93 -8.42
N PHE A 15 7.86 -9.85 -9.13
CA PHE A 15 7.26 -8.52 -8.98
C PHE A 15 6.61 -8.07 -10.29
N ASP A 16 6.11 -6.86 -10.31
CA ASP A 16 5.62 -6.23 -11.54
C ASP A 16 6.71 -6.24 -12.62
N VAL A 17 6.35 -6.62 -13.83
CA VAL A 17 7.31 -6.86 -14.94
C VAL A 17 8.12 -5.62 -15.33
N TYR A 18 7.58 -4.44 -15.07
CA TYR A 18 8.23 -3.16 -15.35
C TYR A 18 9.27 -2.75 -14.30
N ARG A 19 9.46 -3.53 -13.24
CA ARG A 19 10.46 -3.22 -12.20
C ARG A 19 11.87 -3.32 -12.77
N THR A 20 12.57 -2.20 -12.75
CA THR A 20 13.96 -2.11 -13.18
C THR A 20 14.91 -2.36 -12.00
N LYS A 21 16.19 -2.60 -12.28
CA LYS A 21 17.23 -2.69 -11.25
C LYS A 21 17.29 -1.43 -10.38
N SER A 22 17.05 -0.26 -10.96
CA SER A 22 17.01 1.01 -10.22
C SER A 22 15.85 1.05 -9.23
N ASP A 23 14.65 0.59 -9.64
CA ASP A 23 13.47 0.56 -8.76
C ASP A 23 13.68 -0.40 -7.59
N ILE A 24 14.24 -1.58 -7.87
CA ILE A 24 14.53 -2.58 -6.84
C ILE A 24 15.58 -2.06 -5.86
N LEU A 25 16.67 -1.48 -6.37
CA LEU A 25 17.71 -0.93 -5.54
C LEU A 25 17.18 0.21 -4.65
N GLN A 26 16.45 1.15 -5.22
CA GLN A 26 15.84 2.25 -4.49
C GLN A 26 14.88 1.76 -3.39
N THR A 27 14.03 0.80 -3.72
CA THR A 27 13.10 0.20 -2.75
C THR A 27 13.87 -0.43 -1.59
N CYS A 28 14.87 -1.25 -1.88
CA CYS A 28 15.66 -1.93 -0.85
C CYS A 28 16.45 -0.95 0.03
N ILE A 29 17.06 0.08 -0.55
CA ILE A 29 17.80 1.10 0.21
C ILE A 29 16.84 1.90 1.10
N SER A 30 15.75 2.42 0.54
CA SER A 30 14.82 3.27 1.28
C SER A 30 14.16 2.56 2.45
N ARG A 31 14.01 1.23 2.38
CA ARG A 31 13.42 0.41 3.45
C ARG A 31 14.42 -0.06 4.50
N ASN A 32 15.72 0.05 4.20
CA ASN A 32 16.81 -0.40 5.07
C ASN A 32 17.90 0.68 5.20
N ILE A 33 17.56 1.94 5.06
CA ILE A 33 18.54 3.03 5.02
C ILE A 33 19.40 3.10 6.29
N ASP A 34 18.84 2.74 7.45
CA ASP A 34 19.53 2.75 8.73
C ASP A 34 20.63 1.67 8.81
N ALA A 35 20.58 0.64 7.95
CA ALA A 35 21.68 -0.32 7.82
C ALA A 35 22.91 0.27 7.09
N PHE A 36 22.70 1.32 6.30
CA PHE A 36 23.74 1.90 5.45
C PHE A 36 24.16 3.32 5.85
N VAL A 37 23.39 3.97 6.71
CA VAL A 37 23.64 5.34 7.16
C VAL A 37 23.54 5.44 8.68
N ASP A 38 24.65 5.84 9.30
CA ASP A 38 24.69 6.20 10.72
C ASP A 38 24.33 7.69 10.86
N TRP A 39 23.07 7.94 11.15
CA TRP A 39 22.53 9.30 11.30
C TRP A 39 23.10 10.04 12.51
N GLU A 40 23.53 9.32 13.55
CA GLU A 40 24.04 9.92 14.80
C GLU A 40 25.47 10.43 14.62
N ASN A 41 26.31 9.66 13.94
CA ASN A 41 27.74 9.99 13.78
C ASN A 41 28.08 10.49 12.38
N GLY A 42 27.13 10.52 11.46
CA GLY A 42 27.33 10.97 10.08
C GLY A 42 28.15 10.01 9.23
N GLY A 43 28.10 8.71 9.54
CA GLY A 43 28.77 7.66 8.80
C GLY A 43 27.92 7.10 7.65
N ALA A 44 28.59 6.46 6.69
CA ALA A 44 27.93 5.71 5.62
C ALA A 44 28.70 4.42 5.32
N HIS A 45 27.96 3.33 5.03
CA HIS A 45 28.47 1.97 4.84
C HIS A 45 28.07 1.38 3.48
N PHE A 46 28.08 2.21 2.42
CA PHE A 46 27.77 1.77 1.05
C PHE A 46 28.88 0.96 0.38
N ASP A 47 29.97 0.70 1.07
CA ASP A 47 31.06 -0.20 0.67
C ASP A 47 31.01 -1.57 1.37
N SER A 48 30.01 -1.80 2.21
CA SER A 48 29.82 -3.05 2.94
C SER A 48 29.47 -4.23 2.02
N ASP A 49 29.66 -5.45 2.51
CA ASP A 49 29.33 -6.67 1.76
C ASP A 49 27.82 -6.84 1.62
N GLU A 50 27.04 -6.37 2.58
CA GLU A 50 25.56 -6.32 2.54
C GLU A 50 25.08 -5.41 1.41
N PHE A 51 25.69 -4.23 1.25
CA PHE A 51 25.35 -3.34 0.14
C PHE A 51 25.74 -3.92 -1.22
N LYS A 52 26.90 -4.57 -1.33
CA LYS A 52 27.31 -5.29 -2.55
C LYS A 52 26.32 -6.41 -2.90
N ALA A 53 25.91 -7.21 -1.91
CA ALA A 53 24.89 -8.26 -2.11
C ALA A 53 23.55 -7.68 -2.59
N LEU A 54 23.20 -6.47 -2.16
CA LEU A 54 22.00 -5.75 -2.63
C LEU A 54 22.15 -5.31 -4.09
N LEU A 55 23.33 -4.79 -4.47
CA LEU A 55 23.62 -4.44 -5.87
C LEU A 55 23.57 -5.67 -6.78
N GLU A 56 24.12 -6.79 -6.35
CA GLU A 56 24.06 -8.07 -7.08
C GLU A 56 22.62 -8.57 -7.23
N PHE A 57 21.79 -8.41 -6.20
CA PHE A 57 20.37 -8.75 -6.28
C PHE A 57 19.64 -7.84 -7.27
N ALA A 58 19.81 -6.53 -7.18
CA ALA A 58 19.18 -5.57 -8.10
C ALA A 58 19.61 -5.81 -9.54
N ASN A 59 20.86 -6.23 -9.77
CA ASN A 59 21.37 -6.50 -11.11
C ASN A 59 20.75 -7.74 -11.81
N GLN A 60 19.90 -8.50 -11.12
CA GLN A 60 19.09 -9.57 -11.72
C GLN A 60 17.86 -9.04 -12.47
N PHE A 61 17.54 -7.76 -12.33
CA PHE A 61 16.41 -7.09 -12.97
C PHE A 61 16.90 -6.30 -14.20
N PRO A 62 16.01 -5.99 -15.16
CA PRO A 62 16.39 -5.25 -16.38
C PRO A 62 16.83 -3.81 -16.08
N ASP A 63 17.66 -3.25 -16.94
CA ASP A 63 18.06 -1.84 -16.86
C ASP A 63 16.88 -0.89 -17.11
N THR A 64 16.06 -1.23 -18.09
CA THR A 64 14.90 -0.45 -18.54
C THR A 64 13.77 -1.39 -18.90
N TYR A 65 12.55 -0.88 -18.90
CA TYR A 65 11.38 -1.57 -19.40
C TYR A 65 10.90 -0.93 -20.69
N ASP A 66 10.64 -1.74 -21.71
CA ASP A 66 10.19 -1.28 -23.03
C ASP A 66 8.66 -1.17 -23.07
N TRP A 67 8.15 -0.01 -22.72
CA TRP A 67 6.72 0.28 -22.71
C TRP A 67 6.07 0.25 -24.10
N GLU A 68 6.85 0.53 -25.17
CA GLU A 68 6.32 0.60 -26.54
C GLU A 68 6.02 -0.79 -27.11
N ASN A 69 6.81 -1.78 -26.72
CA ASN A 69 6.66 -3.16 -27.19
C ASN A 69 6.07 -4.11 -26.13
N ALA A 70 5.59 -3.58 -25.02
CA ALA A 70 4.99 -4.38 -23.97
C ALA A 70 3.76 -5.16 -24.48
N THR A 71 3.70 -6.44 -24.17
CA THR A 71 2.57 -7.31 -24.54
C THR A 71 1.30 -6.95 -23.77
N ALA A 72 0.14 -7.40 -24.25
CA ALA A 72 -1.11 -7.22 -23.55
C ALA A 72 -1.09 -7.88 -22.16
N GLU A 73 -0.39 -9.02 -22.02
CA GLU A 73 -0.22 -9.71 -20.74
C GLU A 73 0.67 -8.91 -19.76
N GLU A 74 1.73 -8.29 -20.25
CA GLU A 74 2.60 -7.44 -19.44
C GLU A 74 1.92 -6.15 -18.99
N ASN A 75 1.03 -5.60 -19.84
CA ASN A 75 0.24 -4.41 -19.55
C ASN A 75 -0.99 -4.69 -18.66
N ASP A 76 -1.26 -5.94 -18.34
CA ASP A 76 -2.38 -6.29 -17.46
C ASP A 76 -2.10 -5.85 -16.02
N SER A 77 -3.14 -5.68 -15.23
CA SER A 77 -3.01 -5.27 -13.83
C SER A 77 -2.25 -6.31 -13.00
N ALA A 78 -1.51 -5.86 -11.99
CA ALA A 78 -0.85 -6.76 -11.05
C ALA A 78 -1.83 -7.78 -10.44
N GLN A 79 -3.06 -7.34 -10.16
CA GLN A 79 -4.13 -8.20 -9.65
C GLN A 79 -4.48 -9.35 -10.62
N ASN A 80 -4.69 -9.05 -11.89
CA ASN A 80 -4.98 -10.07 -12.91
C ASN A 80 -3.80 -11.00 -13.11
N ARG A 81 -2.58 -10.47 -13.14
CA ARG A 81 -1.35 -11.26 -13.28
C ARG A 81 -1.14 -12.20 -12.10
N ILE A 82 -1.41 -11.76 -10.87
CA ILE A 82 -1.36 -12.61 -9.68
C ILE A 82 -2.46 -13.66 -9.72
N ASN A 83 -3.70 -13.28 -10.07
CA ASN A 83 -4.83 -14.21 -10.16
C ASN A 83 -4.64 -15.29 -11.24
N SER A 84 -3.89 -14.99 -12.29
CA SER A 84 -3.54 -15.94 -13.36
C SER A 84 -2.24 -16.73 -13.08
N GLY A 85 -1.57 -16.50 -11.94
CA GLY A 85 -0.32 -17.16 -11.59
C GLY A 85 0.92 -16.65 -12.35
N LYS A 86 0.81 -15.50 -13.02
CA LYS A 86 1.89 -14.88 -13.80
C LYS A 86 2.75 -13.91 -12.99
N GLN A 87 2.33 -13.59 -11.77
CA GLN A 87 3.07 -12.74 -10.86
C GLN A 87 2.89 -13.26 -9.43
N LEU A 88 3.96 -13.23 -8.62
CA LEU A 88 3.94 -13.78 -7.28
C LEU A 88 3.48 -12.76 -6.23
N MET A 89 3.96 -11.53 -6.32
CA MET A 89 3.69 -10.48 -5.34
C MET A 89 3.70 -9.10 -5.99
N THR A 90 3.12 -8.13 -5.31
CA THR A 90 3.16 -6.72 -5.69
C THR A 90 3.28 -5.84 -4.46
N ASP A 91 3.81 -4.64 -4.64
CA ASP A 91 3.76 -3.61 -3.61
C ASP A 91 2.34 -3.04 -3.53
N MET A 92 1.87 -2.83 -2.32
CA MET A 92 0.57 -2.21 -2.08
C MET A 92 0.74 -0.96 -1.24
N TYR A 93 0.09 0.11 -1.65
CA TYR A 93 -0.15 1.28 -0.83
C TYR A 93 -1.60 1.21 -0.36
N VAL A 94 -1.79 1.23 0.94
CA VAL A 94 -3.12 1.17 1.56
C VAL A 94 -3.33 2.46 2.34
N SER A 95 -4.22 3.30 1.87
CA SER A 95 -4.46 4.64 2.40
C SER A 95 -5.74 4.76 3.22
N SER A 96 -6.69 3.85 3.04
CA SER A 96 -7.99 3.86 3.70
C SER A 96 -8.50 2.45 4.00
N PHE A 97 -9.57 2.34 4.78
CA PHE A 97 -10.23 1.06 5.02
C PHE A 97 -10.91 0.51 3.77
N GLU A 98 -11.46 1.39 2.95
CA GLU A 98 -12.07 1.02 1.67
C GLU A 98 -11.03 0.46 0.70
N ASP A 99 -9.87 1.13 0.61
CA ASP A 99 -8.74 0.65 -0.19
C ASP A 99 -8.25 -0.71 0.30
N MET A 100 -8.12 -0.90 1.62
CA MET A 100 -7.78 -2.18 2.21
C MET A 100 -8.81 -3.28 1.86
N LEU A 101 -10.10 -2.98 1.92
CA LEU A 101 -11.16 -3.93 1.55
C LEU A 101 -11.07 -4.32 0.07
N TYR A 102 -10.82 -3.34 -0.80
CA TYR A 102 -10.60 -3.60 -2.23
C TYR A 102 -9.42 -4.56 -2.45
N GLN A 103 -8.29 -4.30 -1.82
CA GLN A 103 -7.13 -5.16 -1.92
C GLN A 103 -7.41 -6.58 -1.39
N LEU A 104 -8.16 -6.71 -0.30
CA LEU A 104 -8.52 -8.01 0.26
C LEU A 104 -9.46 -8.83 -0.64
N THR A 105 -10.33 -8.17 -1.39
CA THR A 105 -11.35 -8.83 -2.22
C THR A 105 -10.92 -9.08 -3.67
N GLY A 106 -9.88 -8.41 -4.12
CA GLY A 106 -9.45 -8.45 -5.51
C GLY A 106 -8.69 -9.72 -5.93
N TYR A 107 -8.29 -10.58 -4.99
CA TYR A 107 -7.45 -11.73 -5.28
C TYR A 107 -8.16 -13.05 -4.97
N ASN A 108 -8.15 -14.00 -5.93
CA ASN A 108 -8.89 -15.26 -5.88
C ASN A 108 -8.51 -16.20 -4.73
N GLY A 109 -7.30 -16.13 -4.23
CA GLY A 109 -6.79 -16.95 -3.13
C GLY A 109 -6.73 -16.23 -1.79
N GLY A 110 -7.26 -14.99 -1.73
CA GLY A 110 -7.06 -14.09 -0.61
C GLY A 110 -5.68 -13.44 -0.62
N VAL A 111 -5.47 -12.48 0.26
CA VAL A 111 -4.23 -11.69 0.36
C VAL A 111 -3.52 -11.98 1.67
N LYS A 112 -2.21 -12.13 1.61
CA LYS A 112 -1.34 -12.15 2.77
C LYS A 112 -0.39 -10.96 2.70
N PHE A 113 -0.55 -10.02 3.62
CA PHE A 113 0.38 -8.92 3.79
C PHE A 113 1.62 -9.43 4.51
N VAL A 114 2.74 -9.51 3.80
CA VAL A 114 4.00 -10.01 4.36
C VAL A 114 4.95 -8.89 4.76
N GLY A 115 4.71 -7.65 4.31
CA GLY A 115 5.60 -6.53 4.48
C GLY A 115 6.94 -6.71 3.74
N TYR A 116 7.86 -5.80 3.98
CA TYR A 116 9.22 -5.90 3.45
C TYR A 116 10.07 -6.76 4.36
N PRO A 117 10.82 -7.74 3.84
CA PRO A 117 11.69 -8.59 4.65
C PRO A 117 12.76 -7.77 5.36
N SER A 118 13.00 -8.08 6.63
CA SER A 118 14.08 -7.54 7.44
C SER A 118 15.07 -8.63 7.85
N GLU A 119 16.25 -8.25 8.27
CA GLU A 119 17.34 -9.17 8.66
C GLU A 119 16.93 -10.06 9.85
N ASP A 120 16.18 -9.52 10.79
CA ASP A 120 15.68 -10.23 11.98
C ASP A 120 14.46 -11.14 11.70
N GLY A 121 14.03 -11.24 10.43
CA GLY A 121 12.88 -12.04 10.00
C GLY A 121 11.53 -11.43 10.38
N THR A 122 11.49 -10.22 10.90
CA THR A 122 10.24 -9.48 11.11
C THR A 122 9.75 -8.90 9.78
N SER A 123 8.47 -8.56 9.71
CA SER A 123 7.95 -7.89 8.55
C SER A 123 7.90 -6.37 8.78
N ASN A 124 8.64 -5.63 7.97
CA ASN A 124 8.64 -4.18 8.02
C ASN A 124 7.57 -3.62 7.09
N HIS A 125 6.55 -3.00 7.68
CA HIS A 125 5.62 -2.17 6.94
C HIS A 125 6.13 -0.74 6.99
N ALA A 126 6.27 -0.12 5.82
CA ALA A 126 6.59 1.29 5.78
C ALA A 126 5.36 2.13 6.03
N PHE A 127 5.50 3.08 6.94
CA PHE A 127 4.49 4.07 7.21
C PHE A 127 4.86 5.37 6.51
N GLN A 128 3.92 5.95 5.77
CA GLN A 128 4.12 7.22 5.07
C GLN A 128 3.03 8.20 5.47
N PHE A 129 3.42 9.44 5.74
CA PHE A 129 2.48 10.54 5.92
C PHE A 129 2.20 11.20 4.57
N ASP A 130 0.92 11.30 4.20
CA ASP A 130 0.53 11.94 2.94
C ASP A 130 0.62 13.46 3.00
N GLY A 131 0.52 14.03 4.17
CA GLY A 131 0.60 15.46 4.35
C GLY A 131 1.11 15.86 5.73
N ALA A 132 1.79 16.97 5.76
CA ALA A 132 2.21 17.62 6.99
C ALA A 132 1.89 19.11 6.94
N ILE A 133 1.43 19.66 8.06
CA ILE A 133 1.18 21.08 8.21
C ILE A 133 2.14 21.61 9.28
N ALA A 134 2.82 22.69 8.98
CA ALA A 134 3.78 23.31 9.88
C ALA A 134 3.45 24.80 10.11
N ILE A 135 3.80 25.30 11.29
CA ILE A 135 3.74 26.73 11.62
C ILE A 135 5.11 27.34 11.36
N SER A 136 5.16 28.40 10.54
CA SER A 136 6.40 29.14 10.28
C SER A 136 7.01 29.65 11.59
N SER A 137 8.34 29.60 11.69
CA SER A 137 9.09 30.21 12.80
C SER A 137 8.84 31.72 12.91
N THR A 138 8.54 32.37 11.79
CA THR A 138 8.25 33.82 11.68
C THR A 138 6.78 34.18 11.84
N CYS A 139 5.89 33.18 12.11
CA CYS A 139 4.47 33.44 12.33
C CYS A 139 4.27 34.39 13.52
N ALA A 140 3.57 35.48 13.31
CA ALA A 140 3.36 36.54 14.33
C ALA A 140 2.45 36.06 15.48
N ASP A 141 1.46 35.23 15.18
CA ASP A 141 0.55 34.62 16.18
C ASP A 141 0.52 33.09 16.02
N LYS A 142 1.48 32.44 16.68
CA LYS A 142 1.57 30.98 16.69
C LYS A 142 0.40 30.31 17.42
N THR A 143 -0.21 30.99 18.38
CA THR A 143 -1.36 30.48 19.12
C THR A 143 -2.60 30.44 18.24
N ALA A 144 -2.87 31.50 17.48
CA ALA A 144 -3.97 31.50 16.52
C ALA A 144 -3.75 30.46 15.42
N ALA A 145 -2.53 30.36 14.88
CA ALA A 145 -2.17 29.36 13.89
C ALA A 145 -2.39 27.93 14.42
N TRP A 146 -1.94 27.63 15.64
CA TRP A 146 -2.18 26.34 16.28
C TRP A 146 -3.67 26.07 16.51
N ASN A 147 -4.42 27.06 16.97
CA ASN A 147 -5.87 26.94 17.18
C ASN A 147 -6.62 26.60 15.88
N PHE A 148 -6.14 27.11 14.74
CA PHE A 148 -6.65 26.73 13.44
C PHE A 148 -6.23 25.28 13.08
N MET A 149 -4.94 24.97 13.16
CA MET A 149 -4.41 23.65 12.76
C MET A 149 -5.02 22.51 13.57
N LYS A 150 -5.23 22.67 14.86
CA LYS A 150 -5.79 21.60 15.69
C LYS A 150 -7.23 21.21 15.30
N GLN A 151 -7.94 22.04 14.53
CA GLN A 151 -9.28 21.67 14.03
C GLN A 151 -9.20 20.48 13.08
N PHE A 152 -8.11 20.34 12.30
CA PHE A 152 -7.88 19.19 11.43
C PHE A 152 -7.60 17.89 12.20
N LEU A 153 -7.32 17.96 13.50
CA LEU A 153 -7.06 16.80 14.36
C LEU A 153 -8.29 16.36 15.18
N THR A 154 -9.40 17.11 15.05
CA THR A 154 -10.62 16.80 15.78
C THR A 154 -11.30 15.53 15.22
N GLU A 155 -12.05 14.85 16.08
CA GLU A 155 -12.86 13.70 15.69
C GLU A 155 -13.86 14.09 14.59
N ASP A 156 -14.58 15.19 14.76
CA ASP A 156 -15.57 15.68 13.79
C ASP A 156 -14.98 15.89 12.40
N TYR A 157 -13.80 16.54 12.31
CA TYR A 157 -13.13 16.75 11.04
C TYR A 157 -12.69 15.43 10.42
N GLN A 158 -12.04 14.59 11.21
CA GLN A 158 -11.42 13.36 10.70
C GLN A 158 -12.40 12.22 10.44
N SER A 159 -13.60 12.26 11.03
CA SER A 159 -14.71 11.38 10.67
C SER A 159 -15.45 11.82 9.40
N GLY A 160 -15.20 13.05 8.95
CA GLY A 160 -15.86 13.62 7.79
C GLY A 160 -15.52 12.91 6.47
N SER A 161 -16.45 13.00 5.50
CA SER A 161 -16.29 12.42 4.16
C SER A 161 -15.16 13.01 3.32
N ASN A 162 -14.63 14.17 3.71
CA ASN A 162 -13.50 14.83 3.04
C ASN A 162 -12.14 14.25 3.45
N VAL A 163 -12.09 13.39 4.47
CA VAL A 163 -10.86 12.71 4.90
C VAL A 163 -10.89 11.29 4.36
N TRP A 164 -10.24 11.07 3.24
CA TRP A 164 -10.19 9.79 2.52
C TRP A 164 -9.21 8.79 3.15
N ASN A 165 -8.11 9.32 3.69
CA ASN A 165 -7.04 8.50 4.26
C ASN A 165 -7.37 8.05 5.69
N PHE A 166 -6.54 7.15 6.22
CA PHE A 166 -6.65 6.75 7.62
C PHE A 166 -6.58 7.97 8.55
N PRO A 167 -7.58 8.13 9.42
CA PRO A 167 -7.54 9.19 10.41
C PRO A 167 -6.39 9.01 11.40
N ILE A 168 -5.76 10.11 11.83
CA ILE A 168 -4.81 10.09 12.96
C ILE A 168 -5.51 10.27 14.31
N ASN A 169 -6.77 10.71 14.32
CA ASN A 169 -7.59 10.72 15.52
C ASN A 169 -8.11 9.31 15.81
N GLN A 170 -7.78 8.77 16.99
CA GLN A 170 -8.08 7.38 17.36
C GLN A 170 -9.59 7.06 17.25
N ARG A 171 -10.45 7.96 17.73
CA ARG A 171 -11.91 7.71 17.72
C ARG A 171 -12.47 7.71 16.28
N ALA A 172 -11.99 8.64 15.46
CA ALA A 172 -12.36 8.67 14.05
C ALA A 172 -11.86 7.42 13.31
N PHE A 173 -10.65 6.95 13.63
CA PHE A 173 -10.09 5.71 13.10
C PHE A 173 -10.95 4.51 13.48
N ASP A 174 -11.26 4.35 14.77
CA ASP A 174 -12.06 3.24 15.28
C ASP A 174 -13.47 3.24 14.66
N GLN A 175 -14.07 4.42 14.49
CA GLN A 175 -15.39 4.55 13.85
C GLN A 175 -15.34 4.16 12.36
N LYS A 176 -14.40 4.70 11.58
CA LYS A 176 -14.25 4.35 10.17
C LYS A 176 -13.93 2.87 9.97
N MET A 177 -13.10 2.28 10.82
CA MET A 177 -12.84 0.84 10.82
C MET A 177 -14.12 0.04 11.04
N LYS A 178 -14.91 0.41 12.03
CA LYS A 178 -16.20 -0.24 12.32
C LYS A 178 -17.18 -0.11 11.15
N ASP A 179 -17.27 1.07 10.54
CA ASP A 179 -18.15 1.33 9.41
C ASP A 179 -17.72 0.50 8.18
N ALA A 180 -16.41 0.40 7.93
CA ALA A 180 -15.87 -0.43 6.85
C ALA A 180 -16.15 -1.92 7.05
N MET A 181 -16.11 -2.41 8.29
CA MET A 181 -16.41 -3.81 8.63
C MET A 181 -17.91 -4.12 8.69
N THR A 182 -18.79 -3.10 8.72
CA THR A 182 -20.23 -3.27 8.79
C THR A 182 -20.77 -3.56 7.39
N GLU A 183 -21.41 -4.71 7.21
CA GLU A 183 -22.04 -5.07 5.95
C GLU A 183 -23.34 -4.29 5.76
N GLU A 184 -23.52 -3.74 4.57
CA GLU A 184 -24.74 -3.09 4.15
C GLU A 184 -25.38 -3.89 3.03
N TYR A 185 -26.72 -3.95 3.04
CA TYR A 185 -27.49 -4.71 2.07
C TYR A 185 -28.49 -3.80 1.36
N GLN A 186 -28.76 -4.10 0.09
CA GLN A 186 -29.81 -3.42 -0.65
C GLN A 186 -31.16 -3.69 -0.02
N THR A 187 -31.99 -2.65 0.07
CA THR A 187 -33.35 -2.76 0.60
C THR A 187 -34.39 -2.30 -0.43
N ASP A 188 -35.57 -2.88 -0.37
CA ASP A 188 -36.72 -2.43 -1.14
C ASP A 188 -37.32 -1.13 -0.54
N GLU A 189 -38.41 -0.62 -1.18
CA GLU A 189 -39.11 0.59 -0.73
C GLU A 189 -39.73 0.46 0.68
N ASN A 190 -39.88 -0.77 1.18
CA ASN A 190 -40.44 -1.09 2.50
C ASN A 190 -39.35 -1.34 3.54
N GLY A 191 -38.04 -1.24 3.15
CA GLY A 191 -36.89 -1.49 4.03
C GLY A 191 -36.53 -2.98 4.20
N ASN A 192 -37.11 -3.90 3.42
CA ASN A 192 -36.75 -5.31 3.47
C ASN A 192 -35.46 -5.56 2.66
N VAL A 193 -34.59 -6.39 3.18
CA VAL A 193 -33.33 -6.76 2.50
C VAL A 193 -33.66 -7.53 1.20
N MET A 194 -33.15 -7.01 0.08
CA MET A 194 -33.24 -7.65 -1.23
C MET A 194 -32.35 -8.89 -1.30
N LYS A 195 -32.79 -9.90 -2.05
CA LYS A 195 -32.07 -11.16 -2.21
C LYS A 195 -31.83 -11.46 -3.67
N ASP A 196 -30.71 -12.13 -3.96
CA ASP A 196 -30.36 -12.63 -5.28
C ASP A 196 -31.24 -13.86 -5.66
N GLU A 197 -31.00 -14.41 -6.86
CA GLU A 197 -31.72 -15.60 -7.38
C GLU A 197 -31.55 -16.85 -6.51
N ASN A 198 -30.48 -16.89 -5.69
CA ASN A 198 -30.14 -17.99 -4.79
C ASN A 198 -30.70 -17.76 -3.36
N GLY A 199 -31.34 -16.62 -3.12
CA GLY A 199 -31.93 -16.26 -1.82
C GLY A 199 -30.91 -15.60 -0.86
N ASN A 200 -29.71 -15.24 -1.30
CA ASN A 200 -28.71 -14.56 -0.48
C ASN A 200 -28.96 -13.05 -0.47
N PRO A 201 -28.72 -12.36 0.67
CA PRO A 201 -28.77 -10.91 0.72
C PRO A 201 -27.83 -10.23 -0.30
N ILE A 202 -28.34 -9.26 -1.04
CA ILE A 202 -27.53 -8.48 -1.99
C ILE A 202 -26.75 -7.42 -1.21
N ARG A 203 -25.44 -7.59 -1.12
CA ARG A 203 -24.57 -6.62 -0.46
C ARG A 203 -24.43 -5.34 -1.26
N ILE A 204 -24.34 -4.22 -0.56
CA ILE A 204 -23.89 -2.95 -1.14
C ILE A 204 -22.36 -2.94 -1.08
N PRO A 205 -21.66 -2.88 -2.22
CA PRO A 205 -20.20 -2.74 -2.21
C PRO A 205 -19.79 -1.47 -1.49
N LYS A 206 -18.86 -1.55 -0.53
CA LYS A 206 -18.33 -0.37 0.17
C LYS A 206 -17.47 0.51 -0.75
N MET A 207 -17.06 -0.02 -1.89
CA MET A 207 -16.30 0.68 -2.92
C MET A 207 -16.84 0.35 -4.30
N THR A 208 -17.22 1.37 -5.04
CA THR A 208 -17.49 1.29 -6.47
C THR A 208 -16.36 1.97 -7.21
N TYR A 209 -15.50 1.18 -7.88
CA TYR A 209 -14.66 1.75 -8.92
C TYR A 209 -15.53 2.04 -10.16
N TYR A 210 -15.51 3.27 -10.59
CA TYR A 210 -16.00 3.60 -11.91
C TYR A 210 -14.96 3.06 -12.92
N THR A 211 -15.30 1.98 -13.59
CA THR A 211 -14.57 1.50 -14.76
C THR A 211 -14.93 2.34 -15.98
#